data_48d34f6ce54ccd2780742f83af3bb875
#
_entry.id   48d34f6ce54ccd2780742f83af3bb875
#
_cell.length_a   1.000
_cell.length_b   1.000
_cell.length_c   1.000
_cell.angle_alpha   90.00
_cell.angle_beta   90.00
_cell.angle_gamma   90.00
#
_symmetry.space_group_name_H-M   'P 1'
#
loop_
_entity.id
_entity.type
_entity.pdbx_description
1 polymer ?
#
loop_
_entity_poly.entity_id
_entity_poly.type
_entity_poly.pdbx_seq_one_letter_code
_entity_poly.pdbx_strand_id
1 'polypeptide(L)'
;VVEASTQAHLEEIAPRALGAGRDLVVLSCGGLLGRGDWVKLAQANGCRILVPSGAIAGLDGVKGARVGEVTSVTMETRKPPRGLAGAPFIEQQKIDLDAITTETLIFEGPATDACRAFPANVNVLAALSLAGIGPERTRIKIYAVPGLARNVHRVTIQGEFGRLTVEIENVPSENPRTGKLSYLSTVALLRDFGASIRVGT
;
A
#
# COMPACT_ATOMS: atom_id res chain seq x y z
N VAL A 1 -0.51 -17.10 10.29
CA VAL A 1 -1.88 -16.64 9.93
C VAL A 1 -1.79 -15.76 8.71
N VAL A 2 -2.74 -15.88 7.76
CA VAL A 2 -2.86 -14.97 6.61
C VAL A 2 -4.19 -14.23 6.71
N GLU A 3 -4.14 -12.91 6.79
CA GLU A 3 -5.30 -12.04 6.73
C GLU A 3 -5.47 -11.52 5.30
N ALA A 4 -6.58 -11.89 4.66
CA ALA A 4 -6.93 -11.50 3.28
C ALA A 4 -8.39 -11.03 3.22
N SER A 5 -8.81 -10.23 4.19
CA SER A 5 -10.20 -9.80 4.35
C SER A 5 -10.36 -8.27 4.26
N THR A 6 -10.62 -7.61 5.36
CA THR A 6 -10.81 -6.16 5.45
C THR A 6 -10.09 -5.58 6.66
N GLN A 7 -9.85 -4.26 6.65
CA GLN A 7 -9.28 -3.58 7.81
C GLN A 7 -10.11 -3.78 9.09
N ALA A 8 -11.43 -3.87 8.98
CA ALA A 8 -12.31 -4.13 10.12
C ALA A 8 -12.06 -5.51 10.73
N HIS A 9 -11.95 -6.55 9.92
CA HIS A 9 -11.63 -7.90 10.41
C HIS A 9 -10.19 -8.00 10.96
N LEU A 10 -9.26 -7.22 10.42
CA LEU A 10 -7.90 -7.18 10.94
C LEU A 10 -7.85 -6.77 12.42
N GLU A 11 -8.76 -5.89 12.87
CA GLU A 11 -8.88 -5.48 14.28
C GLU A 11 -9.15 -6.67 15.23
N GLU A 12 -9.84 -7.70 14.76
CA GLU A 12 -10.10 -8.90 15.55
C GLU A 12 -8.98 -9.94 15.40
N ILE A 13 -8.46 -10.10 14.17
CA ILE A 13 -7.50 -11.15 13.83
C ILE A 13 -6.13 -10.84 14.43
N ALA A 14 -5.65 -9.59 14.30
CA ALA A 14 -4.29 -9.24 14.66
C ALA A 14 -3.98 -9.49 16.15
N PRO A 15 -4.76 -9.00 17.13
CA PRO A 15 -4.47 -9.24 18.53
C PRO A 15 -4.47 -10.74 18.89
N ARG A 16 -5.39 -11.53 18.30
CA ARG A 16 -5.49 -12.97 18.56
C ARG A 16 -4.29 -13.73 17.99
N ALA A 17 -3.91 -13.45 16.74
CA ALA A 17 -2.79 -14.11 16.09
C ALA A 17 -1.47 -13.78 16.80
N LEU A 18 -1.22 -12.49 17.02
CA LEU A 18 0.01 -12.00 17.63
C LEU A 18 0.10 -12.39 19.11
N GLY A 19 -1.01 -12.35 19.86
CA GLY A 19 -1.05 -12.81 21.25
C GLY A 19 -0.80 -14.32 21.40
N ALA A 20 -1.11 -15.10 20.36
CA ALA A 20 -0.78 -16.53 20.29
C ALA A 20 0.63 -16.83 19.74
N GLY A 21 1.50 -15.82 19.56
CA GLY A 21 2.85 -15.97 19.03
C GLY A 21 2.91 -16.45 17.58
N ARG A 22 1.90 -16.10 16.76
CA ARG A 22 1.84 -16.52 15.36
C ARG A 22 2.22 -15.39 14.43
N ASP A 23 3.12 -15.66 13.48
CA ASP A 23 3.39 -14.75 12.37
C ASP A 23 2.09 -14.41 11.63
N LEU A 24 1.89 -13.13 11.34
CA LEU A 24 0.70 -12.61 10.67
C LEU A 24 1.06 -11.94 9.36
N VAL A 25 0.62 -12.53 8.26
CA VAL A 25 0.67 -11.91 6.92
C VAL A 25 -0.57 -11.06 6.75
N VAL A 26 -0.41 -9.76 6.42
CA VAL A 26 -1.49 -8.78 6.36
C VAL A 26 -1.60 -8.20 4.95
N LEU A 27 -2.74 -8.43 4.29
CA LEU A 27 -3.07 -7.82 3.01
C LEU A 27 -3.83 -6.49 3.18
N SER A 28 -4.64 -6.38 4.22
CA SER A 28 -5.37 -5.14 4.58
C SER A 28 -4.46 -4.15 5.32
N CYS A 29 -3.23 -3.95 4.81
CA CYS A 29 -2.15 -3.27 5.53
C CYS A 29 -2.42 -1.78 5.83
N GLY A 30 -3.44 -1.16 5.23
CA GLY A 30 -3.95 0.14 5.66
C GLY A 30 -4.36 0.18 7.13
N GLY A 31 -4.86 -0.94 7.65
CA GLY A 31 -5.21 -1.10 9.06
C GLY A 31 -4.02 -1.21 10.02
N LEU A 32 -2.79 -1.31 9.51
CA LEU A 32 -1.58 -1.30 10.35
C LEU A 32 -1.08 0.11 10.66
N LEU A 33 -1.56 1.11 9.95
CA LEU A 33 -1.11 2.48 10.16
C LEU A 33 -1.53 2.97 11.55
N GLY A 34 -0.55 3.42 12.33
CA GLY A 34 -0.76 3.85 13.71
C GLY A 34 -0.84 2.72 14.76
N ARG A 35 -0.71 1.44 14.34
CA ARG A 35 -0.81 0.27 15.25
C ARG A 35 0.54 -0.15 15.84
N GLY A 36 1.22 0.79 16.47
CA GLY A 36 2.43 0.50 17.24
C GLY A 36 2.22 -0.48 18.41
N ASP A 37 0.98 -0.57 18.91
CA ASP A 37 0.57 -1.55 19.91
C ASP A 37 0.70 -3.00 19.38
N TRP A 38 0.31 -3.26 18.15
CA TRP A 38 0.47 -4.59 17.54
C TRP A 38 1.92 -4.95 17.26
N VAL A 39 2.75 -3.96 16.88
CA VAL A 39 4.19 -4.18 16.73
C VAL A 39 4.82 -4.60 18.05
N LYS A 40 4.47 -3.93 19.15
CA LYS A 40 4.93 -4.29 20.50
C LYS A 40 4.44 -5.68 20.91
N LEU A 41 3.17 -6.00 20.61
CA LEU A 41 2.59 -7.31 20.89
C LEU A 41 3.32 -8.44 20.13
N ALA A 42 3.62 -8.23 18.86
CA ALA A 42 4.41 -9.17 18.04
C ALA A 42 5.80 -9.39 18.64
N GLN A 43 6.51 -8.30 19.00
CA GLN A 43 7.82 -8.37 19.63
C GLN A 43 7.80 -9.13 20.96
N ALA A 44 6.82 -8.86 21.80
CA ALA A 44 6.67 -9.52 23.11
C ALA A 44 6.42 -11.03 22.99
N ASN A 45 5.78 -11.47 21.90
CA ASN A 45 5.45 -12.88 21.65
C ASN A 45 6.38 -13.57 20.65
N GLY A 46 7.47 -12.92 20.22
CA GLY A 46 8.49 -13.50 19.33
C GLY A 46 7.95 -13.83 17.92
N CYS A 47 6.93 -13.12 17.45
CA CYS A 47 6.35 -13.31 16.13
C CYS A 47 6.43 -12.02 15.29
N ARG A 48 6.04 -12.10 14.00
CA ARG A 48 6.22 -11.03 13.03
C ARG A 48 4.92 -10.64 12.37
N ILE A 49 4.81 -9.35 12.02
CA ILE A 49 3.83 -8.85 11.07
C ILE A 49 4.53 -8.74 9.71
N LEU A 50 3.99 -9.38 8.71
CA LEU A 50 4.55 -9.49 7.36
C LEU A 50 3.58 -8.84 6.37
N VAL A 51 4.08 -7.87 5.61
CA VAL A 51 3.28 -7.15 4.61
C VAL A 51 3.85 -7.45 3.24
N PRO A 52 3.09 -8.12 2.34
CA PRO A 52 3.52 -8.30 0.96
C PRO A 52 3.59 -6.95 0.23
N SER A 53 4.38 -6.87 -0.83
CA SER A 53 4.48 -5.63 -1.64
C SER A 53 3.14 -5.24 -2.29
N GLY A 54 2.22 -6.17 -2.43
CA GLY A 54 0.93 -5.92 -3.03
C GLY A 54 1.06 -5.59 -4.53
N ALA A 55 0.39 -4.56 -4.96
CA ALA A 55 0.36 -4.13 -6.36
C ALA A 55 1.46 -3.14 -6.75
N ILE A 56 2.54 -3.03 -5.94
CA ILE A 56 3.74 -2.23 -6.27
C ILE A 56 5.00 -3.08 -6.17
N ALA A 57 6.11 -2.56 -6.66
CA ALA A 57 7.43 -3.17 -6.57
C ALA A 57 8.45 -2.19 -5.95
N GLY A 58 9.66 -2.66 -5.71
CA GLY A 58 10.78 -1.83 -5.24
C GLY A 58 10.77 -1.55 -3.73
N LEU A 59 9.94 -2.25 -2.92
CA LEU A 59 9.92 -2.06 -1.46
C LEU A 59 11.23 -2.47 -0.79
N ASP A 60 11.97 -3.40 -1.37
CA ASP A 60 13.33 -3.74 -0.97
C ASP A 60 14.29 -2.54 -1.13
N GLY A 61 14.23 -1.87 -2.29
CA GLY A 61 14.96 -0.62 -2.52
C GLY A 61 14.56 0.49 -1.55
N VAL A 62 13.26 0.60 -1.22
CA VAL A 62 12.77 1.55 -0.20
C VAL A 62 13.36 1.25 1.18
N LYS A 63 13.35 -0.03 1.58
CA LYS A 63 13.93 -0.46 2.87
C LYS A 63 15.43 -0.22 2.92
N GLY A 64 16.14 -0.52 1.81
CA GLY A 64 17.58 -0.22 1.69
C GLY A 64 17.86 1.28 1.79
N ALA A 65 17.13 2.11 1.06
CA ALA A 65 17.27 3.57 1.10
C ALA A 65 17.03 4.15 2.51
N ARG A 66 16.09 3.59 3.25
CA ARG A 66 15.75 4.03 4.63
C ARG A 66 16.87 3.78 5.65
N VAL A 67 17.83 2.95 5.37
CA VAL A 67 19.02 2.77 6.24
C VAL A 67 19.83 4.07 6.30
N GLY A 68 19.88 4.82 5.19
CA GLY A 68 20.44 6.15 5.13
C GLY A 68 19.36 7.25 5.20
N GLU A 69 19.74 8.46 4.77
CA GLU A 69 18.82 9.59 4.76
C GLU A 69 17.89 9.55 3.54
N VAL A 70 16.58 9.52 3.78
CA VAL A 70 15.54 9.68 2.76
C VAL A 70 14.87 11.04 2.91
N THR A 71 14.97 11.86 1.87
CA THR A 71 14.41 13.22 1.83
C THR A 71 12.96 13.23 1.41
N SER A 72 12.55 12.38 0.47
CA SER A 72 11.16 12.31 0.01
C SER A 72 10.76 10.91 -0.46
N VAL A 73 9.49 10.55 -0.22
CA VAL A 73 8.80 9.41 -0.80
C VAL A 73 7.47 9.90 -1.34
N THR A 74 7.27 9.74 -2.65
CA THR A 74 6.06 10.17 -3.35
C THR A 74 5.50 9.02 -4.16
N MET A 75 4.19 8.83 -4.09
CA MET A 75 3.44 7.92 -4.95
C MET A 75 2.48 8.72 -5.82
N GLU A 76 2.49 8.46 -7.12
CA GLU A 76 1.46 8.94 -8.04
C GLU A 76 0.60 7.76 -8.45
N THR A 77 -0.71 7.90 -8.36
CA THR A 77 -1.66 6.88 -8.77
C THR A 77 -2.59 7.45 -9.83
N ARG A 78 -2.63 6.80 -10.97
CA ARG A 78 -3.55 7.12 -12.07
C ARG A 78 -4.60 6.04 -12.19
N LYS A 79 -5.86 6.43 -12.23
CA LYS A 79 -7.02 5.54 -12.31
C LYS A 79 -8.06 6.08 -13.29
N PRO A 80 -8.85 5.21 -13.92
CA PRO A 80 -10.05 5.68 -14.61
C PRO A 80 -10.99 6.36 -13.60
N PRO A 81 -11.74 7.41 -13.98
CA PRO A 81 -12.62 8.14 -13.04
C PRO A 81 -13.55 7.21 -12.24
N ARG A 82 -14.18 6.23 -12.88
CA ARG A 82 -15.05 5.25 -12.23
C ARG A 82 -14.34 4.40 -11.16
N GLY A 83 -13.02 4.24 -11.24
CA GLY A 83 -12.21 3.56 -10.23
C GLY A 83 -12.08 4.31 -8.90
N LEU A 84 -12.54 5.56 -8.85
CA LEU A 84 -12.57 6.42 -7.66
C LEU A 84 -13.99 6.58 -7.08
N ALA A 85 -15.00 6.03 -7.75
CA ALA A 85 -16.39 6.14 -7.31
C ALA A 85 -16.61 5.51 -5.93
N GLY A 86 -17.45 6.14 -5.11
CA GLY A 86 -17.77 5.70 -3.76
C GLY A 86 -16.67 5.95 -2.73
N ALA A 87 -15.59 6.66 -3.11
CA ALA A 87 -14.59 7.10 -2.14
C ALA A 87 -15.16 8.26 -1.29
N PRO A 88 -14.98 8.25 0.05
CA PRO A 88 -15.49 9.31 0.93
C PRO A 88 -15.10 10.71 0.47
N PHE A 89 -13.90 10.91 -0.03
CA PHE A 89 -13.43 12.19 -0.52
C PHE A 89 -14.23 12.67 -1.74
N ILE A 90 -14.52 11.78 -2.69
CA ILE A 90 -15.30 12.10 -3.89
C ILE A 90 -16.71 12.55 -3.50
N GLU A 91 -17.35 11.84 -2.57
CA GLU A 91 -18.69 12.15 -2.09
C GLU A 91 -18.73 13.48 -1.30
N GLN A 92 -17.77 13.69 -0.39
CA GLN A 92 -17.69 14.92 0.41
C GLN A 92 -17.42 16.15 -0.44
N GLN A 93 -16.54 16.05 -1.44
CA GLN A 93 -16.22 17.15 -2.35
C GLN A 93 -17.22 17.27 -3.51
N LYS A 94 -18.19 16.35 -3.60
CA LYS A 94 -19.21 16.32 -4.69
C LYS A 94 -18.59 16.35 -6.07
N ILE A 95 -17.47 15.61 -6.26
CA ILE A 95 -16.76 15.58 -7.54
C ILE A 95 -17.58 14.79 -8.55
N ASP A 96 -17.96 15.44 -9.66
CA ASP A 96 -18.59 14.76 -10.80
C ASP A 96 -17.52 14.07 -11.62
N LEU A 97 -17.39 12.76 -11.42
CA LEU A 97 -16.41 11.92 -12.12
C LEU A 97 -16.71 11.75 -13.61
N ASP A 98 -17.98 11.86 -14.02
CA ASP A 98 -18.38 11.74 -15.42
C ASP A 98 -18.09 13.03 -16.22
N ALA A 99 -17.96 14.16 -15.55
CA ALA A 99 -17.54 15.42 -16.16
C ALA A 99 -16.02 15.52 -16.43
N ILE A 100 -15.23 14.57 -15.92
CA ILE A 100 -13.77 14.58 -16.11
C ILE A 100 -13.42 14.07 -17.51
N THR A 101 -12.91 14.95 -18.36
CA THR A 101 -12.56 14.67 -19.76
C THR A 101 -11.06 14.60 -20.04
N THR A 102 -10.22 15.07 -19.10
CA THR A 102 -8.76 15.07 -19.19
C THR A 102 -8.14 14.57 -17.90
N GLU A 103 -6.82 14.26 -17.91
CA GLU A 103 -6.11 13.91 -16.67
C GLU A 103 -6.30 15.01 -15.62
N THR A 104 -6.90 14.65 -14.49
CA THR A 104 -7.27 15.61 -13.43
C THR A 104 -6.72 15.15 -12.10
N LEU A 105 -5.99 16.02 -11.40
CA LEU A 105 -5.55 15.79 -10.02
C LEU A 105 -6.77 15.85 -9.09
N ILE A 106 -7.06 14.75 -8.45
CA ILE A 106 -8.20 14.62 -7.52
C ILE A 106 -7.78 14.88 -6.08
N PHE A 107 -6.60 14.38 -5.70
CA PHE A 107 -6.10 14.49 -4.33
C PHE A 107 -4.59 14.61 -4.31
N GLU A 108 -4.07 15.45 -3.40
CA GLU A 108 -2.66 15.49 -3.04
C GLU A 108 -2.56 15.68 -1.52
N GLY A 109 -1.76 14.83 -0.85
CA GLY A 109 -1.60 14.92 0.58
C GLY A 109 -0.67 13.84 1.16
N PRO A 110 -0.51 13.79 2.49
CA PRO A 110 0.18 12.72 3.16
C PRO A 110 -0.63 11.41 3.10
N ALA A 111 0.07 10.28 3.27
CA ALA A 111 -0.58 8.97 3.23
C ALA A 111 -1.64 8.81 4.33
N THR A 112 -1.46 9.43 5.49
CA THR A 112 -2.46 9.46 6.58
C THR A 112 -3.82 9.97 6.11
N ASP A 113 -3.83 11.06 5.37
CA ASP A 113 -5.08 11.68 4.90
C ASP A 113 -5.67 10.91 3.72
N ALA A 114 -4.81 10.41 2.82
CA ALA A 114 -5.25 9.57 1.71
C ALA A 114 -5.93 8.29 2.19
N CYS A 115 -5.45 7.67 3.28
CA CYS A 115 -6.05 6.47 3.85
C CYS A 115 -7.46 6.70 4.38
N ARG A 116 -7.76 7.90 4.86
CA ARG A 116 -9.12 8.30 5.27
C ARG A 116 -9.99 8.64 4.06
N ALA A 117 -9.41 9.36 3.10
CA ALA A 117 -10.09 9.84 1.90
C ALA A 117 -10.48 8.72 0.93
N PHE A 118 -9.64 7.67 0.81
CA PHE A 118 -9.77 6.58 -0.16
C PHE A 118 -9.50 5.20 0.45
N PRO A 119 -10.21 4.73 1.48
CA PRO A 119 -9.88 3.53 2.26
C PRO A 119 -9.77 2.24 1.43
N ALA A 120 -10.51 2.13 0.32
CA ALA A 120 -10.48 0.98 -0.56
C ALA A 120 -9.23 0.92 -1.49
N ASN A 121 -8.41 1.99 -1.52
CA ASN A 121 -7.34 2.15 -2.50
C ASN A 121 -5.95 2.32 -1.88
N VAL A 122 -5.79 2.12 -0.58
CA VAL A 122 -4.63 2.58 0.16
C VAL A 122 -3.64 1.52 0.62
N ASN A 123 -3.92 0.22 0.43
CA ASN A 123 -3.02 -0.82 0.92
C ASN A 123 -1.61 -0.69 0.32
N VAL A 124 -1.48 -0.37 -0.97
CA VAL A 124 -0.17 -0.13 -1.60
C VAL A 124 0.57 1.07 -1.01
N LEU A 125 -0.16 2.15 -0.72
CA LEU A 125 0.41 3.35 -0.08
C LEU A 125 0.80 3.08 1.37
N ALA A 126 0.01 2.31 2.10
CA ALA A 126 0.32 1.88 3.45
C ALA A 126 1.59 1.00 3.47
N ALA A 127 1.69 0.02 2.55
CA ALA A 127 2.89 -0.80 2.42
C ALA A 127 4.14 0.05 2.13
N LEU A 128 4.04 1.01 1.19
CA LEU A 128 5.11 1.96 0.90
C LEU A 128 5.51 2.80 2.12
N SER A 129 4.52 3.30 2.86
CA SER A 129 4.74 4.12 4.07
C SER A 129 5.42 3.34 5.18
N LEU A 130 5.00 2.10 5.40
CA LEU A 130 5.58 1.19 6.40
C LEU A 130 7.01 0.78 6.04
N ALA A 131 7.29 0.55 4.75
CA ALA A 131 8.64 0.25 4.27
C ALA A 131 9.57 1.47 4.30
N GLY A 132 9.01 2.67 4.10
CA GLY A 132 9.74 3.93 3.95
C GLY A 132 9.79 4.78 5.22
N ILE A 133 9.42 6.05 5.08
CA ILE A 133 9.60 7.12 6.08
C ILE A 133 8.33 7.44 6.91
N GLY A 134 7.40 6.52 6.93
CA GLY A 134 6.14 6.67 7.67
C GLY A 134 5.03 7.40 6.88
N PRO A 135 3.76 7.27 7.34
CA PRO A 135 2.62 7.75 6.59
C PRO A 135 2.45 9.27 6.59
N GLU A 136 2.98 9.98 7.57
CA GLU A 136 2.94 11.45 7.64
C GLU A 136 3.87 12.10 6.61
N ARG A 137 5.01 11.45 6.32
CA ARG A 137 6.04 11.96 5.40
C ARG A 137 5.92 11.39 3.99
N THR A 138 5.22 10.28 3.81
CA THR A 138 4.93 9.71 2.47
C THR A 138 3.80 10.50 1.82
N ARG A 139 4.05 11.02 0.62
CA ARG A 139 3.09 11.84 -0.14
C ARG A 139 2.45 11.01 -1.24
N ILE A 140 1.18 11.33 -1.55
CA ILE A 140 0.49 10.74 -2.70
C ILE A 140 -0.22 11.81 -3.52
N LYS A 141 -0.23 11.59 -4.85
CA LYS A 141 -1.09 12.27 -5.82
C LYS A 141 -2.00 11.24 -6.47
N ILE A 142 -3.28 11.51 -6.51
CA ILE A 142 -4.29 10.66 -7.14
C ILE A 142 -4.89 11.41 -8.32
N TYR A 143 -4.77 10.82 -9.51
CA TYR A 143 -5.29 11.37 -10.76
C TYR A 143 -6.44 10.52 -11.28
N ALA A 144 -7.50 11.16 -11.73
CA ALA A 144 -8.51 10.57 -12.58
C ALA A 144 -8.09 10.76 -14.06
N VAL A 145 -8.00 9.65 -14.81
CA VAL A 145 -7.54 9.69 -16.21
C VAL A 145 -8.56 8.99 -17.08
N PRO A 146 -9.36 9.74 -17.87
CA PRO A 146 -10.32 9.15 -18.81
C PRO A 146 -9.63 8.26 -19.84
N GLY A 147 -10.28 7.16 -20.20
CA GLY A 147 -9.75 6.21 -21.18
C GLY A 147 -8.62 5.30 -20.69
N LEU A 148 -8.17 5.46 -19.43
CA LEU A 148 -7.14 4.60 -18.87
C LEU A 148 -7.67 3.16 -18.68
N ALA A 149 -7.01 2.19 -19.31
CA ALA A 149 -7.42 0.79 -19.25
C ALA A 149 -6.91 0.07 -17.99
N ARG A 150 -5.84 0.58 -17.35
CA ARG A 150 -5.15 -0.05 -16.22
C ARG A 150 -4.77 0.99 -15.18
N ASN A 151 -4.79 0.60 -13.90
CA ASN A 151 -4.23 1.46 -12.86
C ASN A 151 -2.71 1.55 -13.02
N VAL A 152 -2.17 2.77 -12.96
CA VAL A 152 -0.73 3.03 -12.99
C VAL A 152 -0.29 3.58 -11.65
N HIS A 153 0.76 3.00 -11.09
CA HIS A 153 1.39 3.49 -9.87
C HIS A 153 2.84 3.84 -10.15
N ARG A 154 3.23 5.08 -9.89
CA ARG A 154 4.62 5.54 -9.94
C ARG A 154 5.08 5.90 -8.53
N VAL A 155 6.12 5.24 -8.05
CA VAL A 155 6.79 5.53 -6.78
C VAL A 155 8.11 6.21 -7.08
N THR A 156 8.36 7.34 -6.44
CA THR A 156 9.64 8.06 -6.51
C THR A 156 10.17 8.28 -5.12
N ILE A 157 11.44 7.91 -4.90
CA ILE A 157 12.15 8.07 -3.64
C ILE A 157 13.42 8.84 -3.91
N GLN A 158 13.73 9.81 -3.06
CA GLN A 158 14.96 10.60 -3.11
C GLN A 158 15.64 10.58 -1.75
N GLY A 159 16.96 10.57 -1.76
CA GLY A 159 17.75 10.56 -0.55
C GLY A 159 19.24 10.64 -0.87
N GLU A 160 20.08 10.41 0.12
CA GLU A 160 21.54 10.42 -0.06
C GLU A 160 22.04 9.37 -1.07
N PHE A 161 21.32 8.26 -1.24
CA PHE A 161 21.62 7.22 -2.24
C PHE A 161 21.36 7.67 -3.67
N GLY A 162 20.69 8.81 -3.89
CA GLY A 162 20.25 9.29 -5.19
C GLY A 162 18.73 9.23 -5.36
N ARG A 163 18.27 8.72 -6.51
CA ARG A 163 16.84 8.64 -6.87
C ARG A 163 16.48 7.25 -7.37
N LEU A 164 15.42 6.68 -6.78
CA LEU A 164 14.77 5.48 -7.29
C LEU A 164 13.39 5.85 -7.83
N THR A 165 13.05 5.37 -9.03
CA THR A 165 11.70 5.49 -9.58
C THR A 165 11.25 4.12 -10.08
N VAL A 166 10.04 3.70 -9.67
CA VAL A 166 9.40 2.48 -10.13
C VAL A 166 8.02 2.83 -10.65
N GLU A 167 7.69 2.36 -11.84
CA GLU A 167 6.36 2.50 -12.43
C GLU A 167 5.78 1.13 -12.74
N ILE A 168 4.50 0.94 -12.45
CA ILE A 168 3.79 -0.32 -12.63
C ILE A 168 2.43 -0.05 -13.23
N GLU A 169 2.14 -0.72 -14.33
CA GLU A 169 0.79 -0.83 -14.89
C GLU A 169 0.16 -2.15 -14.42
N ASN A 170 -0.88 -2.04 -13.59
CA ASN A 170 -1.52 -3.20 -13.01
C ASN A 170 -2.63 -3.75 -13.90
N VAL A 171 -2.54 -5.03 -14.26
CA VAL A 171 -3.66 -5.76 -14.85
C VAL A 171 -4.67 -6.05 -13.74
N PRO A 172 -5.96 -5.70 -13.91
CA PRO A 172 -6.99 -6.06 -12.94
C PRO A 172 -7.05 -7.57 -12.69
N SER A 173 -7.30 -7.96 -11.44
CA SER A 173 -7.64 -9.34 -11.11
C SER A 173 -9.14 -9.59 -11.37
N GLU A 174 -9.62 -10.78 -10.99
CA GLU A 174 -11.06 -11.10 -10.98
C GLU A 174 -11.84 -10.13 -10.08
N ASN A 175 -11.20 -9.60 -9.03
CA ASN A 175 -11.71 -8.48 -8.28
C ASN A 175 -11.20 -7.17 -8.94
N PRO A 176 -12.08 -6.35 -9.55
CA PRO A 176 -11.68 -5.15 -10.29
C PRO A 176 -11.03 -4.07 -9.43
N ARG A 177 -11.12 -4.19 -8.10
CA ARG A 177 -10.48 -3.25 -7.16
C ARG A 177 -9.00 -3.56 -6.91
N THR A 178 -8.52 -4.75 -7.30
CA THR A 178 -7.15 -5.21 -7.04
C THR A 178 -6.44 -5.59 -8.33
N GLY A 179 -5.13 -5.32 -8.40
CA GLY A 179 -4.27 -5.81 -9.48
C GLY A 179 -3.82 -7.25 -9.23
N LYS A 180 -3.54 -7.99 -10.29
CA LYS A 180 -3.04 -9.39 -10.21
C LYS A 180 -1.76 -9.50 -9.36
N LEU A 181 -0.87 -8.50 -9.42
CA LEU A 181 0.36 -8.50 -8.65
C LEU A 181 0.11 -8.59 -7.14
N SER A 182 -1.04 -8.12 -6.63
CA SER A 182 -1.35 -8.14 -5.20
C SER A 182 -1.36 -9.56 -4.62
N TYR A 183 -2.05 -10.50 -5.26
CA TYR A 183 -2.06 -11.88 -4.77
C TYR A 183 -0.80 -12.65 -5.17
N LEU A 184 -0.18 -12.33 -6.32
CA LEU A 184 1.07 -12.97 -6.74
C LEU A 184 2.22 -12.64 -5.75
N SER A 185 2.32 -11.39 -5.30
CA SER A 185 3.30 -11.00 -4.29
C SER A 185 3.06 -11.68 -2.94
N THR A 186 1.79 -11.93 -2.58
CA THR A 186 1.45 -12.67 -1.37
C THR A 186 1.87 -14.13 -1.48
N VAL A 187 1.60 -14.78 -2.63
CA VAL A 187 2.05 -16.15 -2.88
C VAL A 187 3.58 -16.24 -2.87
N ALA A 188 4.28 -15.24 -3.44
CA ALA A 188 5.73 -15.19 -3.40
C ALA A 188 6.24 -15.11 -1.95
N LEU A 189 5.70 -14.20 -1.13
CA LEU A 189 6.04 -14.09 0.29
C LEU A 189 5.82 -15.43 1.04
N LEU A 190 4.72 -16.13 0.78
CA LEU A 190 4.45 -17.42 1.43
C LEU A 190 5.44 -18.50 0.99
N ARG A 191 5.89 -18.50 -0.27
CA ARG A 191 6.93 -19.41 -0.76
C ARG A 191 8.29 -19.16 -0.09
N ASP A 192 8.60 -17.90 0.23
CA ASP A 192 9.85 -17.52 0.86
C ASP A 192 10.03 -18.09 2.28
N PHE A 193 8.95 -18.50 2.94
CA PHE A 193 9.06 -19.19 4.24
C PHE A 193 9.83 -20.52 4.17
N GLY A 194 9.73 -21.23 3.04
CA GLY A 194 10.43 -22.49 2.81
C GLY A 194 11.62 -22.39 1.86
N ALA A 195 11.96 -21.21 1.38
CA ALA A 195 13.01 -21.03 0.38
C ALA A 195 14.41 -21.12 0.99
N SER A 196 15.30 -21.87 0.29
CA SER A 196 16.72 -21.96 0.66
C SER A 196 17.52 -20.72 0.22
N ILE A 197 17.02 -19.96 -0.75
CA ILE A 197 17.60 -18.71 -1.25
C ILE A 197 16.54 -17.62 -1.14
N ARG A 198 16.90 -16.51 -0.52
CA ARG A 198 16.09 -15.29 -0.48
C ARG A 198 16.79 -14.19 -1.22
N VAL A 199 16.06 -13.44 -2.05
CA VAL A 199 16.56 -12.30 -2.82
C VAL A 199 15.78 -11.06 -2.40
N GLY A 200 16.50 -9.98 -2.19
CA GLY A 200 15.97 -8.75 -1.62
C GLY A 200 16.02 -8.72 -0.08
N THR A 201 15.53 -7.64 0.49
CA THR A 201 15.61 -7.35 1.95
C THR A 201 14.28 -7.58 2.64
#